data_7e4cdcedd91572b2af222c798c21e19e
#
_entry.id   7e4cdcedd91572b2af222c798c21e19e
#
_cell.length_a   1.000
_cell.length_b   1.000
_cell.length_c   1.000
_cell.angle_alpha   90.00
_cell.angle_beta   90.00
_cell.angle_gamma   90.00
#
_symmetry.space_group_name_H-M   'P 1'
#
loop_
_entity.id
_entity.type
_entity.pdbx_description
1 polymer ?
#
loop_
_entity_poly.entity_id
_entity_poly.type
_entity_poly.pdbx_seq_one_letter_code
_entity_poly.pdbx_strand_id
1 'polypeptide(L)'
;VGRIVKFNGGTAIITARTNATVAVATILTAFTNTDATVAFQLGAFSDTTGHPSSVSFFEQRLVFAATTDQPQTMFFSKSGDYENMGSGTNDDDAMIYTIASNQVNAIKSLKATRTLICMTTGGEYAVSSGNATAITPTNISIIKQSNYGSAGVDALSIGNATIFLQRAKRKLRELAYNFDTDGYVAPDLTILSDHITESGVVQMDYQQEPYSVVWAARTDGVLSGLTYNRLENVVAWHRHIIAGKTDTTKNIIQQKISFTSNATIVSVANNTITLSSHGLSTGDPVYYNAASNVIGGLNISSLYYTIRTDANTIKLATTAANATAGTAISFTTAPSSDTTQHIYQGINISSNFIYSVAHGFNTGDIFYYDNTGTAIGGLAENTKYYVEKIDNNQFKLYSNKTLTTVVSLTSAHTSEQTDNILTHAKVESVA
;
A
#
# COMPACT_ATOMS: atom_id res chain seq x y z
N VAL A 1 0.76 -33.56 -0.59
CA VAL A 1 1.48 -33.39 -1.84
C VAL A 1 2.58 -32.35 -1.58
N GLY A 2 3.71 -32.41 -2.29
CA GLY A 2 4.85 -31.48 -2.08
C GLY A 2 5.77 -31.82 -0.90
N ARG A 3 5.39 -32.75 -0.03
CA ARG A 3 6.19 -33.11 1.15
C ARG A 3 7.29 -34.09 0.81
N ILE A 4 8.50 -33.83 1.31
CA ILE A 4 9.64 -34.75 1.17
C ILE A 4 9.53 -35.83 2.24
N VAL A 5 9.85 -37.05 1.87
CA VAL A 5 9.99 -38.20 2.77
C VAL A 5 11.37 -38.81 2.60
N LYS A 6 12.03 -39.13 3.71
CA LYS A 6 13.32 -39.79 3.76
C LYS A 6 13.17 -41.13 4.47
N PHE A 7 13.59 -42.21 3.83
CA PHE A 7 13.67 -43.57 4.41
C PHE A 7 14.64 -44.43 3.59
N ASN A 8 15.09 -45.55 4.13
CA ASN A 8 15.98 -46.46 3.47
C ASN A 8 17.16 -45.79 2.70
N GLY A 9 17.75 -44.75 3.30
CA GLY A 9 18.87 -44.00 2.73
C GLY A 9 18.54 -43.08 1.56
N GLY A 10 17.31 -43.09 1.05
CA GLY A 10 16.86 -42.26 -0.06
C GLY A 10 15.84 -41.18 0.35
N THR A 11 15.59 -40.26 -0.58
CA THR A 11 14.57 -39.21 -0.43
C THR A 11 13.64 -39.18 -1.63
N ALA A 12 12.38 -38.87 -1.38
CA ALA A 12 11.38 -38.67 -2.44
C ALA A 12 10.40 -37.54 -2.08
N ILE A 13 9.90 -36.87 -3.10
CA ILE A 13 8.84 -35.84 -2.96
C ILE A 13 7.48 -36.45 -3.33
N ILE A 14 6.50 -36.33 -2.46
CA ILE A 14 5.13 -36.83 -2.69
C ILE A 14 4.44 -35.92 -3.71
N THR A 15 4.13 -36.45 -4.89
CA THR A 15 3.51 -35.70 -6.00
C THR A 15 2.00 -35.89 -6.07
N ALA A 16 1.49 -37.03 -5.62
CA ALA A 16 0.05 -37.29 -5.57
C ALA A 16 -0.32 -38.27 -4.44
N ARG A 17 -1.55 -38.22 -3.99
CA ARG A 17 -2.15 -39.21 -3.08
C ARG A 17 -3.27 -39.94 -3.82
N THR A 18 -3.10 -41.22 -4.02
CA THR A 18 -4.10 -42.06 -4.69
C THR A 18 -5.26 -42.42 -3.75
N ASN A 19 -4.91 -42.78 -2.50
CA ASN A 19 -5.90 -43.11 -1.47
C ASN A 19 -5.30 -42.96 -0.05
N ALA A 20 -5.94 -43.48 0.98
CA ALA A 20 -5.47 -43.36 2.36
C ALA A 20 -4.12 -44.06 2.63
N THR A 21 -3.78 -45.08 1.84
CA THR A 21 -2.59 -45.93 2.05
C THR A 21 -1.58 -45.90 0.92
N VAL A 22 -1.90 -45.20 -0.19
CA VAL A 22 -1.02 -45.13 -1.39
C VAL A 22 -0.77 -43.69 -1.80
N ALA A 23 0.51 -43.36 -1.93
CA ALA A 23 0.99 -42.12 -2.48
C ALA A 23 1.92 -42.34 -3.67
N VAL A 24 1.95 -41.43 -4.61
CA VAL A 24 2.89 -41.37 -5.71
C VAL A 24 3.96 -40.33 -5.34
N ALA A 25 5.23 -40.70 -5.58
CA ALA A 25 6.35 -39.81 -5.26
C ALA A 25 7.41 -39.85 -6.37
N THR A 26 8.07 -38.70 -6.57
CA THR A 26 9.27 -38.65 -7.42
C THR A 26 10.50 -38.84 -6.55
N ILE A 27 11.36 -39.78 -6.92
CA ILE A 27 12.59 -40.05 -6.20
C ILE A 27 13.61 -38.96 -6.47
N LEU A 28 14.09 -38.29 -5.41
CA LEU A 28 15.13 -37.27 -5.45
C LEU A 28 16.54 -37.91 -5.25
N THR A 29 16.62 -38.81 -4.27
CA THR A 29 17.84 -39.59 -4.02
C THR A 29 17.47 -41.08 -3.97
N ALA A 30 18.22 -41.91 -4.67
CA ALA A 30 17.90 -43.33 -4.75
C ALA A 30 17.87 -44.01 -3.38
N PHE A 31 16.91 -44.92 -3.19
CA PHE A 31 16.80 -45.74 -2.01
C PHE A 31 17.84 -46.88 -2.06
N THR A 32 18.43 -47.23 -0.92
CA THR A 32 19.40 -48.35 -0.84
C THR A 32 18.75 -49.71 -0.94
N ASN A 33 17.46 -49.82 -0.53
CA ASN A 33 16.66 -51.03 -0.66
C ASN A 33 15.17 -50.66 -0.74
N THR A 34 14.31 -51.66 -1.00
CA THR A 34 12.86 -51.51 -1.09
C THR A 34 12.10 -52.17 0.08
N ASP A 35 12.83 -52.46 1.16
CA ASP A 35 12.24 -53.11 2.33
C ASP A 35 11.27 -52.24 3.03
N ALA A 36 10.23 -52.84 3.60
CA ALA A 36 9.26 -52.10 4.41
C ALA A 36 9.92 -51.59 5.69
N THR A 37 9.72 -50.31 5.98
CA THR A 37 10.28 -49.66 7.17
C THR A 37 9.25 -48.78 7.86
N VAL A 38 9.30 -48.71 9.18
CA VAL A 38 8.60 -47.75 10.00
C VAL A 38 9.49 -46.57 10.36
N ALA A 39 10.79 -46.64 10.04
CA ALA A 39 11.75 -45.57 10.27
C ALA A 39 11.76 -44.61 9.06
N PHE A 40 11.02 -43.55 9.12
CA PHE A 40 10.99 -42.50 8.09
C PHE A 40 10.99 -41.10 8.72
N GLN A 41 11.50 -40.16 7.96
CA GLN A 41 11.45 -38.73 8.31
C GLN A 41 10.65 -38.01 7.27
N LEU A 42 9.85 -37.03 7.72
CA LEU A 42 9.07 -36.16 6.85
C LEU A 42 9.72 -34.77 6.82
N GLY A 43 9.80 -34.20 5.64
CA GLY A 43 10.23 -32.79 5.48
C GLY A 43 9.30 -31.86 6.27
N ALA A 44 9.89 -30.84 6.89
CA ALA A 44 9.16 -29.89 7.70
C ALA A 44 8.28 -28.93 6.85
N PHE A 45 8.69 -28.69 5.58
CA PHE A 45 8.06 -27.72 4.68
C PHE A 45 7.18 -28.41 3.63
N SER A 46 5.97 -27.95 3.48
CA SER A 46 5.04 -28.42 2.45
C SER A 46 3.82 -27.50 2.38
N ASP A 47 2.98 -27.65 1.34
CA ASP A 47 1.73 -26.90 1.21
C ASP A 47 0.75 -27.13 2.39
N THR A 48 0.90 -28.24 3.12
CA THR A 48 0.06 -28.54 4.29
C THR A 48 0.65 -28.07 5.61
N THR A 49 1.97 -28.06 5.76
CA THR A 49 2.67 -27.63 6.99
C THR A 49 3.18 -26.19 6.91
N GLY A 50 3.06 -25.59 5.73
CA GLY A 50 3.53 -24.26 5.42
C GLY A 50 5.02 -24.21 5.07
N HIS A 51 5.41 -23.08 4.52
CA HIS A 51 6.79 -22.72 4.19
C HIS A 51 7.29 -21.66 5.17
N PRO A 52 8.61 -21.56 5.39
CA PRO A 52 9.17 -20.57 6.29
C PRO A 52 8.92 -19.15 5.75
N SER A 53 8.58 -18.23 6.63
CA SER A 53 8.34 -16.81 6.31
C SER A 53 9.56 -15.92 6.55
N SER A 54 10.62 -16.45 7.17
CA SER A 54 11.84 -15.70 7.45
C SER A 54 13.06 -16.58 7.22
N VAL A 55 14.13 -15.96 6.72
CA VAL A 55 15.40 -16.62 6.41
C VAL A 55 16.58 -15.74 6.83
N SER A 56 17.67 -16.37 7.28
CA SER A 56 18.94 -15.69 7.59
C SER A 56 20.09 -16.69 7.49
N PHE A 57 21.31 -16.17 7.37
CA PHE A 57 22.53 -16.96 7.56
C PHE A 57 23.14 -16.63 8.93
N PHE A 58 23.50 -17.65 9.68
CA PHE A 58 24.15 -17.47 10.96
C PHE A 58 25.13 -18.63 11.23
N GLU A 59 26.37 -18.29 11.58
CA GLU A 59 27.43 -19.25 11.91
C GLU A 59 27.54 -20.43 10.94
N GLN A 60 27.70 -20.13 9.63
CA GLN A 60 27.80 -21.10 8.53
C GLN A 60 26.58 -22.02 8.40
N ARG A 61 25.42 -21.62 8.88
CA ARG A 61 24.14 -22.33 8.74
C ARG A 61 23.11 -21.44 8.05
N LEU A 62 22.30 -22.04 7.20
CA LEU A 62 21.08 -21.43 6.71
C LEU A 62 20.00 -21.64 7.76
N VAL A 63 19.33 -20.56 8.16
CA VAL A 63 18.30 -20.58 9.20
C VAL A 63 16.98 -20.15 8.59
N PHE A 64 16.00 -21.04 8.64
CA PHE A 64 14.61 -20.75 8.32
C PHE A 64 13.78 -20.63 9.59
N ALA A 65 12.71 -19.84 9.56
CA ALA A 65 11.80 -19.75 10.70
C ALA A 65 10.34 -19.47 10.27
N ALA A 66 9.45 -19.78 11.20
CA ALA A 66 8.04 -19.43 11.14
C ALA A 66 7.30 -20.03 9.95
N THR A 67 7.05 -21.32 10.00
CA THR A 67 6.04 -21.95 9.12
C THR A 67 4.64 -21.72 9.67
N THR A 68 3.61 -21.97 8.87
CA THR A 68 2.22 -21.84 9.28
C THR A 68 1.90 -22.73 10.49
N ASP A 69 2.34 -23.98 10.48
CA ASP A 69 2.09 -24.96 11.57
C ASP A 69 3.02 -24.77 12.76
N GLN A 70 4.24 -24.21 12.53
CA GLN A 70 5.27 -24.04 13.56
C GLN A 70 5.79 -22.60 13.58
N PRO A 71 4.93 -21.62 13.98
CA PRO A 71 5.28 -20.19 13.88
C PRO A 71 6.39 -19.74 14.83
N GLN A 72 6.73 -20.54 15.85
CA GLN A 72 7.78 -20.25 16.84
C GLN A 72 9.06 -21.04 16.63
N THR A 73 9.15 -21.82 15.54
CA THR A 73 10.24 -22.77 15.32
C THR A 73 11.26 -22.19 14.33
N MET A 74 12.52 -22.38 14.65
CA MET A 74 13.69 -22.15 13.81
C MET A 74 14.27 -23.47 13.36
N PHE A 75 14.66 -23.53 12.08
CA PHE A 75 15.26 -24.68 11.42
C PHE A 75 16.63 -24.26 10.91
N PHE A 76 17.69 -24.90 11.41
CA PHE A 76 19.07 -24.61 11.02
C PHE A 76 19.58 -25.74 10.14
N SER A 77 20.24 -25.40 9.04
CA SER A 77 20.92 -26.39 8.20
C SER A 77 22.14 -27.02 8.89
N LYS A 78 22.67 -28.07 8.33
CA LYS A 78 23.99 -28.55 8.66
C LYS A 78 25.05 -27.47 8.42
N SER A 79 26.10 -27.43 9.25
CA SER A 79 27.17 -26.44 9.12
C SER A 79 27.90 -26.60 7.79
N GLY A 80 27.98 -25.51 7.00
CA GLY A 80 28.63 -25.52 5.69
C GLY A 80 27.86 -26.25 4.57
N ASP A 81 26.72 -26.89 4.88
CA ASP A 81 25.86 -27.57 3.91
C ASP A 81 24.42 -27.06 4.03
N TYR A 82 24.12 -25.98 3.30
CA TYR A 82 22.91 -25.17 3.46
C TYR A 82 21.62 -25.87 3.00
N GLU A 83 21.73 -26.88 2.16
CA GLU A 83 20.58 -27.63 1.67
C GLU A 83 20.27 -28.85 2.55
N ASN A 84 21.15 -29.19 3.47
CA ASN A 84 21.01 -30.34 4.34
C ASN A 84 20.35 -29.98 5.67
N MET A 85 19.09 -30.37 5.81
CA MET A 85 18.28 -30.17 7.02
C MET A 85 18.17 -31.47 7.85
N GLY A 86 19.08 -32.43 7.67
CA GLY A 86 19.11 -33.68 8.42
C GLY A 86 19.56 -33.46 9.87
N SER A 87 18.59 -33.47 10.80
CA SER A 87 18.86 -33.31 12.23
C SER A 87 19.60 -34.49 12.84
N GLY A 88 20.49 -34.21 13.79
CA GLY A 88 21.29 -35.19 14.50
C GLY A 88 21.84 -34.61 15.82
N THR A 89 22.86 -35.27 16.35
CA THR A 89 23.50 -34.90 17.64
C THR A 89 24.97 -34.49 17.49
N ASN A 90 25.57 -34.62 16.30
CA ASN A 90 26.91 -34.13 16.05
C ASN A 90 26.91 -32.60 15.96
N ASP A 91 28.02 -31.98 16.29
CA ASP A 91 28.14 -30.52 16.36
C ASP A 91 27.84 -29.81 15.05
N ASP A 92 28.05 -30.48 13.91
CA ASP A 92 27.77 -29.96 12.56
C ASP A 92 26.35 -30.29 12.05
N ASP A 93 25.61 -31.17 12.70
CA ASP A 93 24.29 -31.60 12.24
C ASP A 93 23.26 -30.44 12.25
N ALA A 94 22.24 -30.57 11.42
CA ALA A 94 21.09 -29.66 11.39
C ALA A 94 20.31 -29.76 12.70
N MET A 95 19.65 -28.66 13.09
CA MET A 95 18.93 -28.59 14.34
C MET A 95 17.60 -27.86 14.20
N ILE A 96 16.66 -28.20 15.05
CA ILE A 96 15.32 -27.61 15.08
C ILE A 96 15.02 -27.17 16.51
N TYR A 97 14.69 -25.89 16.67
CA TYR A 97 14.37 -25.34 17.98
C TYR A 97 13.09 -24.51 17.95
N THR A 98 12.22 -24.78 18.92
CA THR A 98 11.00 -24.02 19.14
C THR A 98 11.16 -23.12 20.36
N ILE A 99 10.84 -21.84 20.22
CA ILE A 99 10.89 -20.89 21.32
C ILE A 99 9.81 -21.25 22.33
N ALA A 100 10.23 -21.68 23.53
CA ALA A 100 9.31 -21.90 24.63
C ALA A 100 8.86 -20.57 25.23
N SER A 101 7.60 -20.24 25.06
CA SER A 101 7.00 -19.04 25.67
C SER A 101 5.57 -19.33 26.13
N ASN A 102 5.10 -18.56 27.10
CA ASN A 102 3.73 -18.72 27.66
C ASN A 102 2.60 -18.35 26.67
N GLN A 103 2.97 -17.80 25.51
CA GLN A 103 2.03 -17.41 24.44
C GLN A 103 2.62 -17.79 23.08
N VAL A 104 1.78 -18.04 22.10
CA VAL A 104 2.23 -18.24 20.72
C VAL A 104 2.73 -16.91 20.17
N ASN A 105 4.03 -16.76 20.08
CA ASN A 105 4.71 -15.58 19.59
C ASN A 105 5.37 -15.88 18.25
N ALA A 106 4.62 -15.75 17.16
CA ALA A 106 5.11 -16.02 15.83
C ALA A 106 6.37 -15.20 15.52
N ILE A 107 7.40 -15.87 15.02
CA ILE A 107 8.63 -15.23 14.52
C ILE A 107 8.25 -14.38 13.31
N LYS A 108 8.78 -13.17 13.23
CA LYS A 108 8.51 -12.20 12.16
C LYS A 108 9.72 -11.93 11.29
N SER A 109 10.90 -11.87 11.89
CA SER A 109 12.16 -11.76 11.15
C SER A 109 13.31 -12.34 11.96
N LEU A 110 14.37 -12.71 11.25
CA LEU A 110 15.64 -13.14 11.79
C LEU A 110 16.72 -12.15 11.36
N LYS A 111 17.58 -11.73 12.29
CA LYS A 111 18.70 -10.85 11.97
C LYS A 111 19.99 -11.35 12.61
N ALA A 112 20.92 -11.74 11.76
CA ALA A 112 22.24 -12.15 12.22
C ALA A 112 23.11 -10.93 12.54
N THR A 113 23.62 -10.90 13.76
CA THR A 113 24.63 -9.96 14.26
C THR A 113 25.72 -10.78 14.96
N ARG A 114 26.27 -10.34 16.07
CA ARG A 114 27.10 -11.18 16.93
C ARG A 114 26.32 -12.38 17.50
N THR A 115 25.01 -12.21 17.68
CA THR A 115 24.04 -13.25 17.99
C THR A 115 22.98 -13.26 16.92
N LEU A 116 22.22 -14.34 16.77
CA LEU A 116 21.05 -14.33 15.92
C LEU A 116 19.87 -13.71 16.69
N ILE A 117 19.45 -12.55 16.29
CA ILE A 117 18.27 -11.89 16.86
C ILE A 117 17.03 -12.42 16.20
N CYS A 118 16.15 -13.02 17.00
CA CYS A 118 14.86 -13.54 16.58
C CYS A 118 13.76 -12.59 17.03
N MET A 119 13.15 -11.91 16.07
CA MET A 119 12.06 -10.96 16.30
C MET A 119 10.73 -11.69 16.27
N THR A 120 9.95 -11.58 17.38
CA THR A 120 8.63 -12.22 17.45
C THR A 120 7.53 -11.20 17.75
N THR A 121 6.28 -11.61 17.62
CA THR A 121 5.13 -10.76 17.95
C THR A 121 5.04 -10.36 19.43
N GLY A 122 5.67 -11.08 20.32
CA GLY A 122 5.56 -10.85 21.78
C GLY A 122 6.90 -10.54 22.45
N GLY A 123 7.97 -10.36 21.69
CA GLY A 123 9.28 -9.99 22.23
C GLY A 123 10.42 -10.39 21.32
N GLU A 124 11.59 -9.92 21.65
CA GLU A 124 12.84 -10.15 20.93
C GLU A 124 13.71 -11.13 21.72
N TYR A 125 14.29 -12.10 21.01
CA TYR A 125 15.13 -13.14 21.57
C TYR A 125 16.52 -13.11 20.95
N ALA A 126 17.54 -13.27 21.75
CA ALA A 126 18.89 -13.53 21.29
C ALA A 126 19.17 -15.04 21.31
N VAL A 127 19.63 -15.55 20.18
CA VAL A 127 20.01 -16.95 19.99
C VAL A 127 21.53 -17.00 19.83
N SER A 128 22.20 -17.76 20.69
CA SER A 128 23.64 -17.88 20.72
C SER A 128 24.04 -19.24 21.29
N SER A 129 25.34 -19.53 21.34
CA SER A 129 25.85 -20.65 22.13
C SER A 129 25.93 -20.27 23.61
N GLY A 130 25.69 -21.24 24.48
CA GLY A 130 25.79 -21.04 25.94
C GLY A 130 27.20 -20.78 26.49
N ASN A 131 28.25 -20.99 25.68
CA ASN A 131 29.66 -20.97 26.13
C ASN A 131 30.64 -20.28 25.17
N ALA A 132 30.15 -19.32 24.37
CA ALA A 132 30.93 -18.52 23.42
C ALA A 132 31.63 -19.28 22.27
N THR A 133 31.30 -20.55 22.06
CA THR A 133 31.67 -21.33 20.88
C THR A 133 30.55 -21.25 19.81
N ALA A 134 30.74 -21.82 18.63
CA ALA A 134 29.69 -21.90 17.65
C ALA A 134 28.45 -22.66 18.18
N ILE A 135 27.25 -22.33 17.68
CA ILE A 135 26.04 -23.07 18.07
C ILE A 135 26.04 -24.48 17.52
N THR A 136 25.69 -25.41 18.42
CA THR A 136 25.55 -26.83 18.09
C THR A 136 24.23 -27.37 18.58
N PRO A 137 23.78 -28.56 18.17
CA PRO A 137 22.54 -29.16 18.66
C PRO A 137 22.46 -29.33 20.18
N THR A 138 23.57 -29.25 20.89
CA THR A 138 23.63 -29.47 22.35
C THR A 138 23.92 -28.24 23.18
N ASN A 139 24.31 -27.09 22.55
CA ASN A 139 24.72 -25.90 23.32
C ASN A 139 24.00 -24.61 22.95
N ILE A 140 22.90 -24.66 22.18
CA ILE A 140 22.12 -23.47 21.83
C ILE A 140 21.43 -22.87 23.05
N SER A 141 21.49 -21.55 23.15
CA SER A 141 20.81 -20.76 24.17
C SER A 141 19.88 -19.74 23.53
N ILE A 142 18.62 -19.69 23.95
CA ILE A 142 17.61 -18.77 23.45
C ILE A 142 17.08 -17.95 24.62
N ILE A 143 17.48 -16.69 24.70
CA ILE A 143 17.15 -15.81 25.83
C ILE A 143 16.33 -14.63 25.37
N LYS A 144 15.19 -14.39 26.04
CA LYS A 144 14.35 -13.23 25.78
C LYS A 144 15.05 -11.95 26.22
N GLN A 145 15.14 -10.97 25.35
CA GLN A 145 15.83 -9.70 25.56
C GLN A 145 14.86 -8.54 25.82
N SER A 146 13.68 -8.56 25.19
CA SER A 146 12.70 -7.51 25.40
C SER A 146 11.27 -8.01 25.21
N ASN A 147 10.28 -7.16 25.56
CA ASN A 147 8.84 -7.49 25.50
C ASN A 147 8.07 -6.60 24.52
N TYR A 148 8.75 -5.89 23.61
CA TYR A 148 8.07 -4.92 22.74
C TYR A 148 7.28 -5.59 21.62
N GLY A 149 7.79 -6.69 21.09
CA GLY A 149 7.24 -7.38 19.93
C GLY A 149 7.48 -6.64 18.62
N SER A 150 7.70 -7.40 17.57
CA SER A 150 8.05 -6.89 16.25
C SER A 150 6.92 -7.03 15.26
N ALA A 151 6.83 -6.08 14.31
CA ALA A 151 5.99 -6.18 13.12
C ALA A 151 6.63 -7.14 12.09
N GLY A 152 5.84 -7.57 11.09
CA GLY A 152 6.35 -8.35 9.96
C GLY A 152 7.06 -7.49 8.92
N VAL A 153 8.04 -6.72 9.36
CA VAL A 153 8.93 -5.90 8.53
C VAL A 153 10.35 -6.28 8.92
N ASP A 154 11.20 -6.50 7.93
CA ASP A 154 12.56 -6.96 8.18
C ASP A 154 13.36 -5.94 8.99
N ALA A 155 14.04 -6.44 10.01
CA ALA A 155 14.90 -5.63 10.83
C ALA A 155 16.20 -5.29 10.08
N LEU A 156 16.76 -4.11 10.34
CA LEU A 156 17.97 -3.60 9.73
C LEU A 156 19.16 -3.70 10.69
N SER A 157 20.33 -4.10 10.19
CA SER A 157 21.58 -4.02 10.96
C SER A 157 22.34 -2.78 10.60
N ILE A 158 22.60 -1.93 11.57
CA ILE A 158 23.38 -0.69 11.40
C ILE A 158 24.50 -0.69 12.45
N GLY A 159 25.71 -0.95 11.99
CA GLY A 159 26.85 -1.15 12.91
C GLY A 159 26.57 -2.36 13.84
N ASN A 160 26.58 -2.14 15.13
CA ASN A 160 26.32 -3.16 16.15
C ASN A 160 24.87 -3.11 16.71
N ALA A 161 23.98 -2.34 16.11
CA ALA A 161 22.59 -2.23 16.50
C ALA A 161 21.65 -2.87 15.46
N THR A 162 20.54 -3.38 15.94
CA THR A 162 19.44 -3.86 15.10
C THR A 162 18.26 -2.91 15.23
N ILE A 163 17.88 -2.28 14.12
CA ILE A 163 16.71 -1.40 14.07
C ILE A 163 15.51 -2.24 13.67
N PHE A 164 14.45 -2.20 14.44
CA PHE A 164 13.24 -2.96 14.19
C PHE A 164 11.98 -2.13 14.41
N LEU A 165 10.91 -2.53 13.75
CA LEU A 165 9.61 -1.91 13.86
C LEU A 165 8.78 -2.64 14.91
N GLN A 166 8.30 -1.93 15.92
CA GLN A 166 7.44 -2.50 16.95
C GLN A 166 6.09 -2.96 16.36
N ARG A 167 5.45 -3.93 17.00
CA ARG A 167 4.24 -4.63 16.53
C ARG A 167 3.14 -3.74 15.97
N ALA A 168 2.91 -2.56 16.53
CA ALA A 168 1.90 -1.61 16.05
C ALA A 168 2.28 -0.83 14.78
N LYS A 169 3.47 -1.09 14.21
CA LYS A 169 4.00 -0.46 13.00
C LYS A 169 4.25 1.05 13.08
N ARG A 170 4.23 1.63 14.26
CA ARG A 170 4.36 3.09 14.48
C ARG A 170 5.66 3.50 15.18
N LYS A 171 6.33 2.57 15.84
CA LYS A 171 7.52 2.87 16.63
C LYS A 171 8.71 2.10 16.11
N LEU A 172 9.77 2.82 15.74
CA LEU A 172 11.09 2.26 15.46
C LEU A 172 11.88 2.17 16.75
N ARG A 173 12.51 1.01 16.96
CA ARG A 173 13.37 0.78 18.11
C ARG A 173 14.75 0.32 17.67
N GLU A 174 15.74 0.71 18.46
CA GLU A 174 17.11 0.24 18.36
C GLU A 174 17.33 -0.88 19.36
N LEU A 175 17.63 -2.09 18.93
CA LEU A 175 18.05 -3.17 19.82
C LEU A 175 19.57 -3.27 19.80
N ALA A 176 20.20 -2.96 20.91
CA ALA A 176 21.66 -3.05 21.05
C ALA A 176 22.05 -3.55 22.43
N TYR A 177 23.15 -4.31 22.47
CA TYR A 177 23.73 -4.75 23.73
C TYR A 177 24.30 -3.55 24.51
N ASN A 178 23.95 -3.47 25.78
CA ASN A 178 24.45 -2.47 26.71
C ASN A 178 25.23 -3.19 27.82
N PHE A 179 26.49 -2.82 27.96
CA PHE A 179 27.39 -3.45 28.95
C PHE A 179 26.99 -3.11 30.40
N ASP A 180 26.49 -1.90 30.66
CA ASP A 180 26.15 -1.46 32.01
C ASP A 180 24.97 -2.25 32.59
N THR A 181 24.06 -2.72 31.73
CA THR A 181 22.89 -3.52 32.14
C THR A 181 23.07 -5.02 31.86
N ASP A 182 24.22 -5.41 31.30
CA ASP A 182 24.51 -6.77 30.84
C ASP A 182 23.34 -7.38 30.02
N GLY A 183 22.81 -6.61 29.08
CA GLY A 183 21.66 -7.02 28.32
C GLY A 183 21.37 -6.13 27.11
N TYR A 184 20.37 -6.52 26.36
CA TYR A 184 19.92 -5.69 25.23
C TYR A 184 18.93 -4.65 25.72
N VAL A 185 19.12 -3.42 25.27
CA VAL A 185 18.20 -2.30 25.47
C VAL A 185 17.56 -1.92 24.13
N ALA A 186 16.33 -1.44 24.18
CA ALA A 186 15.59 -1.09 22.95
C ALA A 186 14.93 0.31 23.07
N PRO A 187 15.72 1.41 23.06
CA PRO A 187 15.18 2.75 23.06
C PRO A 187 14.29 3.03 21.85
N ASP A 188 13.33 3.93 22.04
CA ASP A 188 12.38 4.36 21.00
C ASP A 188 12.98 5.52 20.20
N LEU A 189 13.25 5.28 18.92
CA LEU A 189 13.81 6.28 18.00
C LEU A 189 12.75 7.25 17.46
N THR A 190 11.47 7.02 17.74
CA THR A 190 10.35 7.85 17.26
C THR A 190 9.80 8.78 18.33
N ILE A 191 10.32 8.76 19.54
CA ILE A 191 9.73 9.42 20.72
C ILE A 191 9.47 10.93 20.54
N LEU A 192 10.35 11.63 19.82
CA LEU A 192 10.20 13.06 19.52
C LEU A 192 9.49 13.35 18.20
N SER A 193 9.12 12.31 17.44
CA SER A 193 8.63 12.45 16.07
C SER A 193 7.57 11.39 15.72
N ASP A 194 6.76 10.98 16.68
CA ASP A 194 5.76 9.92 16.53
C ASP A 194 4.70 10.23 15.45
N HIS A 195 4.44 11.52 15.17
CA HIS A 195 3.58 11.97 14.08
C HIS A 195 4.11 11.61 12.68
N ILE A 196 5.44 11.42 12.54
CA ILE A 196 6.05 11.04 11.25
C ILE A 196 5.67 9.60 10.86
N THR A 197 5.52 8.71 11.83
CA THR A 197 5.19 7.29 11.62
C THR A 197 3.73 6.95 11.96
N GLU A 198 2.86 7.95 12.12
CA GLU A 198 1.49 7.79 12.60
C GLU A 198 0.65 6.85 11.71
N SER A 199 0.77 6.94 10.39
CA SER A 199 0.06 6.07 9.45
C SER A 199 0.57 4.61 9.44
N GLY A 200 1.69 4.35 10.09
CA GLY A 200 2.34 3.04 10.12
C GLY A 200 3.33 2.82 8.96
N VAL A 201 4.37 2.05 9.24
CA VAL A 201 5.44 1.69 8.29
C VAL A 201 5.17 0.30 7.73
N VAL A 202 5.35 0.10 6.42
CA VAL A 202 5.14 -1.17 5.73
C VAL A 202 6.43 -1.83 5.26
N GLN A 203 7.46 -1.05 5.00
CA GLN A 203 8.78 -1.54 4.60
C GLN A 203 9.86 -0.57 5.04
N MET A 204 11.05 -1.10 5.30
CA MET A 204 12.24 -0.31 5.63
C MET A 204 13.44 -0.82 4.85
N ASP A 205 14.35 0.10 4.54
CA ASP A 205 15.66 -0.23 3.99
C ASP A 205 16.72 0.77 4.48
N TYR A 206 18.01 0.41 4.37
CA TYR A 206 19.11 1.20 4.90
C TYR A 206 20.06 1.66 3.81
N GLN A 207 20.22 2.96 3.71
CA GLN A 207 21.25 3.61 2.91
C GLN A 207 22.45 3.95 3.78
N GLN A 208 23.60 3.38 3.46
CA GLN A 208 24.85 3.65 4.20
C GLN A 208 25.57 4.89 3.68
N GLU A 209 25.61 5.07 2.37
CA GLU A 209 26.37 6.13 1.71
C GLU A 209 25.44 7.01 0.84
N PRO A 210 25.70 8.32 0.70
CA PRO A 210 26.71 9.14 1.37
C PRO A 210 26.33 9.52 2.82
N TYR A 211 25.09 9.29 3.22
CA TYR A 211 24.60 9.56 4.58
C TYR A 211 23.85 8.32 5.11
N SER A 212 24.05 8.04 6.40
CA SER A 212 23.36 6.95 7.09
C SER A 212 21.88 7.29 7.27
N VAL A 213 21.01 6.71 6.46
CA VAL A 213 19.58 6.97 6.46
C VAL A 213 18.80 5.66 6.42
N VAL A 214 17.89 5.47 7.36
CA VAL A 214 16.86 4.43 7.28
C VAL A 214 15.67 5.01 6.53
N TRP A 215 15.37 4.44 5.39
CA TRP A 215 14.20 4.77 4.60
C TRP A 215 13.01 3.92 5.03
N ALA A 216 11.85 4.52 5.16
CA ALA A 216 10.62 3.86 5.59
C ALA A 216 9.45 4.25 4.69
N ALA A 217 8.91 3.27 3.98
CA ALA A 217 7.66 3.43 3.24
C ALA A 217 6.48 3.33 4.22
N ARG A 218 5.56 4.31 4.16
CA ARG A 218 4.38 4.37 5.02
C ARG A 218 3.13 3.86 4.31
N THR A 219 2.12 3.47 5.07
CA THR A 219 0.83 3.00 4.52
C THR A 219 0.09 4.06 3.73
N ASP A 220 0.31 5.35 4.01
CA ASP A 220 -0.26 6.48 3.30
C ASP A 220 0.54 6.90 2.05
N GLY A 221 1.57 6.12 1.68
CA GLY A 221 2.38 6.36 0.49
C GLY A 221 3.42 7.48 0.64
N VAL A 222 3.69 7.93 1.85
CA VAL A 222 4.77 8.90 2.12
C VAL A 222 6.06 8.15 2.40
N LEU A 223 7.16 8.60 1.83
CA LEU A 223 8.50 8.13 2.19
C LEU A 223 9.03 8.96 3.36
N SER A 224 9.32 8.29 4.46
CA SER A 224 10.00 8.89 5.61
C SER A 224 11.46 8.46 5.63
N GLY A 225 12.33 9.32 6.11
CA GLY A 225 13.73 9.01 6.34
C GLY A 225 14.10 9.28 7.80
N LEU A 226 14.94 8.42 8.34
CA LEU A 226 15.56 8.61 9.63
C LEU A 226 17.07 8.71 9.41
N THR A 227 17.63 9.92 9.53
CA THR A 227 19.08 10.07 9.64
C THR A 227 19.51 9.54 10.99
N TYR A 228 20.31 8.48 10.95
CA TYR A 228 20.71 7.75 12.14
C TYR A 228 22.24 7.60 12.22
N ASN A 229 22.82 8.21 13.26
CA ASN A 229 24.22 7.99 13.60
C ASN A 229 24.33 7.80 15.12
N ARG A 230 24.52 6.56 15.53
CA ARG A 230 24.54 6.17 16.93
C ARG A 230 25.71 6.79 17.70
N LEU A 231 26.88 6.84 17.10
CA LEU A 231 28.09 7.34 17.76
C LEU A 231 27.99 8.84 18.05
N GLU A 232 27.32 9.59 17.18
CA GLU A 232 27.12 11.02 17.33
C GLU A 232 25.76 11.37 17.97
N ASN A 233 25.01 10.38 18.44
CA ASN A 233 23.65 10.53 18.99
C ASN A 233 22.67 11.28 18.06
N VAL A 234 22.82 11.11 16.75
CA VAL A 234 21.92 11.73 15.76
C VAL A 234 20.75 10.81 15.50
N VAL A 235 19.54 11.29 15.82
CA VAL A 235 18.26 10.65 15.50
C VAL A 235 17.34 11.73 14.94
N ALA A 236 17.31 11.89 13.63
CA ALA A 236 16.58 12.98 12.98
C ALA A 236 15.65 12.46 11.92
N TRP A 237 14.34 12.65 12.14
CA TRP A 237 13.31 12.24 11.22
C TRP A 237 12.99 13.33 10.19
N HIS A 238 12.77 12.90 8.96
CA HIS A 238 12.30 13.74 7.87
C HIS A 238 11.34 12.95 6.99
N ARG A 239 10.55 13.64 6.21
CA ARG A 239 9.65 13.01 5.25
C ARG A 239 9.86 13.59 3.87
N HIS A 240 9.67 12.75 2.86
CA HIS A 240 9.77 13.09 1.47
C HIS A 240 8.43 12.86 0.80
N ILE A 241 7.98 13.84 0.07
CA ILE A 241 6.82 13.70 -0.80
C ILE A 241 7.38 13.47 -2.19
N ILE A 242 7.26 12.24 -2.65
CA ILE A 242 7.72 11.86 -3.98
C ILE A 242 6.55 12.01 -4.93
N ALA A 243 6.79 12.78 -5.98
CA ALA A 243 5.84 12.99 -7.06
C ALA A 243 6.38 12.34 -8.34
N GLY A 244 5.51 11.63 -9.05
CA GLY A 244 5.85 10.96 -10.31
C GLY A 244 4.66 10.20 -10.88
N LYS A 245 4.77 9.73 -12.12
CA LYS A 245 3.77 8.85 -12.72
C LYS A 245 3.83 7.48 -12.04
N THR A 246 2.97 7.22 -11.07
CA THR A 246 2.74 5.90 -10.49
C THR A 246 1.26 5.67 -10.22
N ASP A 247 0.86 4.55 -10.42
CA ASP A 247 -0.26 3.64 -10.24
C ASP A 247 -1.63 4.08 -9.69
N THR A 248 -1.83 5.21 -9.06
CA THR A 248 -3.17 5.72 -8.77
C THR A 248 -3.54 6.85 -9.71
N THR A 249 -4.01 6.46 -10.89
CA THR A 249 -4.62 7.40 -11.82
C THR A 249 -6.02 7.74 -11.36
N LYS A 250 -6.29 9.01 -11.18
CA LYS A 250 -7.66 9.54 -11.08
C LYS A 250 -7.99 10.24 -12.39
N ASN A 251 -8.87 9.64 -13.16
CA ASN A 251 -9.42 10.32 -14.31
C ASN A 251 -10.25 11.51 -13.80
N ILE A 252 -9.98 12.68 -14.34
CA ILE A 252 -10.92 13.80 -14.23
C ILE A 252 -12.06 13.46 -15.18
N ILE A 253 -12.97 12.62 -14.70
CA ILE A 253 -14.12 12.20 -15.51
C ILE A 253 -15.08 13.36 -15.53
N GLN A 254 -15.27 13.91 -16.69
CA GLN A 254 -16.41 14.75 -16.96
C GLN A 254 -17.64 13.85 -17.15
N GLN A 255 -18.60 13.92 -16.22
CA GLN A 255 -19.83 13.17 -16.38
C GLN A 255 -20.64 13.77 -17.53
N LYS A 256 -20.95 12.95 -18.53
CA LYS A 256 -21.83 13.30 -19.63
C LYS A 256 -23.18 12.65 -19.43
N ILE A 257 -24.19 13.45 -19.27
CA ILE A 257 -25.59 13.00 -19.24
C ILE A 257 -26.19 13.31 -20.59
N SER A 258 -26.45 12.27 -21.37
CA SER A 258 -27.10 12.39 -22.68
C SER A 258 -28.59 12.21 -22.55
N PHE A 259 -29.36 13.05 -23.23
CA PHE A 259 -30.81 12.93 -23.30
C PHE A 259 -31.33 13.29 -24.71
N THR A 260 -32.43 12.67 -25.08
CA THR A 260 -33.12 13.02 -26.32
C THR A 260 -34.10 14.13 -26.02
N SER A 261 -33.83 15.33 -26.54
CA SER A 261 -34.66 16.48 -26.25
C SER A 261 -35.88 16.53 -27.14
N ASN A 262 -37.04 16.59 -26.55
CA ASN A 262 -38.34 16.83 -27.16
C ASN A 262 -39.26 17.45 -26.13
N ALA A 263 -40.52 17.76 -26.52
CA ALA A 263 -41.50 18.39 -25.64
C ALA A 263 -41.92 17.53 -24.40
N THR A 264 -41.62 16.23 -24.40
CA THR A 264 -41.87 15.34 -23.26
C THR A 264 -40.75 15.43 -22.22
N ILE A 265 -39.51 15.56 -22.69
CA ILE A 265 -38.30 15.62 -21.84
C ILE A 265 -38.04 17.06 -21.37
N VAL A 266 -38.29 18.04 -22.22
CA VAL A 266 -38.08 19.48 -21.89
C VAL A 266 -39.41 20.17 -21.72
N SER A 267 -39.75 20.56 -20.49
CA SER A 267 -40.97 21.29 -20.18
C SER A 267 -40.69 22.81 -20.11
N VAL A 268 -41.18 23.53 -21.08
CA VAL A 268 -41.12 25.01 -21.09
C VAL A 268 -41.97 25.60 -19.99
N ALA A 269 -43.16 25.03 -19.73
CA ALA A 269 -44.06 25.52 -18.70
C ALA A 269 -43.49 25.47 -17.27
N ASN A 270 -42.69 24.42 -17.00
CA ASN A 270 -42.10 24.20 -15.68
C ASN A 270 -40.59 24.56 -15.63
N ASN A 271 -39.99 24.89 -16.77
CA ASN A 271 -38.54 25.11 -16.93
C ASN A 271 -37.71 23.91 -16.44
N THR A 272 -38.13 22.68 -16.82
CA THR A 272 -37.50 21.44 -16.37
C THR A 272 -36.94 20.64 -17.52
N ILE A 273 -35.89 19.86 -17.24
CA ILE A 273 -35.33 18.81 -18.08
C ILE A 273 -35.44 17.50 -17.32
N THR A 274 -36.04 16.49 -17.94
CA THR A 274 -36.11 15.14 -17.36
C THR A 274 -34.87 14.35 -17.75
N LEU A 275 -34.09 13.93 -16.76
CA LEU A 275 -32.83 13.20 -16.89
C LEU A 275 -32.87 12.00 -15.94
N SER A 276 -33.15 10.81 -16.42
CA SER A 276 -33.30 9.63 -15.58
C SER A 276 -32.05 9.35 -14.73
N SER A 277 -32.22 9.27 -13.41
CA SER A 277 -31.16 8.95 -12.42
C SER A 277 -29.90 9.80 -12.58
N HIS A 278 -30.06 11.11 -12.78
CA HIS A 278 -28.97 12.02 -13.17
C HIS A 278 -27.87 12.20 -12.12
N GLY A 279 -28.10 11.90 -10.86
CA GLY A 279 -27.10 12.02 -9.79
C GLY A 279 -26.66 13.46 -9.42
N LEU A 280 -27.17 14.49 -10.10
CA LEU A 280 -26.81 15.89 -9.85
C LEU A 280 -27.49 16.42 -8.58
N SER A 281 -26.82 17.32 -7.89
CA SER A 281 -27.31 18.06 -6.72
C SER A 281 -27.58 19.52 -7.04
N THR A 282 -28.40 20.18 -6.22
CA THR A 282 -28.63 21.65 -6.36
C THR A 282 -27.31 22.38 -6.11
N GLY A 283 -26.95 23.28 -7.05
CA GLY A 283 -25.68 24.03 -7.02
C GLY A 283 -24.54 23.41 -7.82
N ASP A 284 -24.72 22.18 -8.35
CA ASP A 284 -23.69 21.56 -9.19
C ASP A 284 -23.49 22.37 -10.48
N PRO A 285 -22.23 22.70 -10.84
CA PRO A 285 -21.91 23.35 -12.09
C PRO A 285 -22.02 22.38 -13.27
N VAL A 286 -22.71 22.79 -14.30
CA VAL A 286 -22.93 22.00 -15.53
C VAL A 286 -22.79 22.84 -16.79
N TYR A 287 -22.38 22.22 -17.87
CA TYR A 287 -22.34 22.81 -19.19
C TYR A 287 -23.39 22.16 -20.08
N TYR A 288 -24.13 22.96 -20.80
CA TYR A 288 -25.12 22.49 -21.76
C TYR A 288 -24.51 22.44 -23.17
N ASN A 289 -24.78 21.37 -23.92
CA ASN A 289 -24.36 21.23 -25.29
C ASN A 289 -25.45 20.54 -26.14
N ALA A 290 -25.59 21.02 -27.38
CA ALA A 290 -26.49 20.47 -28.36
C ALA A 290 -25.91 20.66 -29.78
N ALA A 291 -25.98 19.64 -30.59
CA ALA A 291 -25.55 19.74 -32.00
C ALA A 291 -26.51 20.58 -32.85
N SER A 292 -27.82 20.57 -32.50
CA SER A 292 -28.88 21.35 -33.14
C SER A 292 -30.08 21.45 -32.21
N ASN A 293 -31.09 22.23 -32.56
CA ASN A 293 -32.34 22.39 -31.81
C ASN A 293 -32.12 22.71 -30.31
N VAL A 294 -31.38 23.77 -30.08
CA VAL A 294 -31.04 24.24 -28.70
C VAL A 294 -32.33 24.55 -27.92
N ILE A 295 -32.34 24.16 -26.64
CA ILE A 295 -33.40 24.59 -25.71
C ILE A 295 -33.40 26.11 -25.64
N GLY A 296 -34.55 26.75 -26.00
CA GLY A 296 -34.63 28.21 -25.96
C GLY A 296 -34.42 28.73 -24.55
N GLY A 297 -33.56 29.73 -24.43
CA GLY A 297 -33.11 30.29 -23.13
C GLY A 297 -31.76 29.75 -22.69
N LEU A 298 -31.20 28.71 -23.34
CA LEU A 298 -29.87 28.19 -23.07
C LEU A 298 -28.89 28.50 -24.22
N ASN A 299 -27.62 28.67 -23.87
CA ASN A 299 -26.53 28.82 -24.83
C ASN A 299 -25.60 27.60 -24.77
N ILE A 300 -25.12 27.15 -25.90
CA ILE A 300 -24.17 26.05 -26.01
C ILE A 300 -22.86 26.44 -25.32
N SER A 301 -22.25 25.46 -24.64
CA SER A 301 -20.98 25.59 -23.90
C SER A 301 -21.00 26.65 -22.78
N SER A 302 -22.17 27.12 -22.37
CA SER A 302 -22.31 28.03 -21.25
C SER A 302 -22.43 27.27 -19.92
N LEU A 303 -21.88 27.88 -18.87
CA LEU A 303 -21.94 27.37 -17.50
C LEU A 303 -23.32 27.68 -16.89
N TYR A 304 -23.93 26.63 -16.36
CA TYR A 304 -25.18 26.71 -15.59
C TYR A 304 -24.99 25.96 -14.24
N TYR A 305 -25.94 26.16 -13.35
CA TYR A 305 -26.00 25.48 -12.07
C TYR A 305 -27.32 24.73 -11.94
N THR A 306 -27.27 23.50 -11.49
CA THR A 306 -28.45 22.67 -11.36
C THR A 306 -29.32 23.07 -10.19
N ILE A 307 -30.62 23.00 -10.37
CA ILE A 307 -31.64 22.98 -9.32
C ILE A 307 -32.25 21.60 -9.39
N ARG A 308 -31.96 20.74 -8.44
CA ARG A 308 -32.53 19.40 -8.35
C ARG A 308 -33.97 19.48 -7.90
N THR A 309 -34.90 19.06 -8.74
CA THR A 309 -36.30 18.93 -8.36
C THR A 309 -36.60 17.58 -7.74
N ASP A 310 -36.06 16.50 -8.35
CA ASP A 310 -36.16 15.14 -7.86
C ASP A 310 -34.98 14.28 -8.42
N ALA A 311 -35.05 12.94 -8.32
CA ALA A 311 -33.99 12.04 -8.83
C ALA A 311 -33.86 12.01 -10.36
N ASN A 312 -34.91 12.47 -11.08
CA ASN A 312 -35.01 12.36 -12.53
C ASN A 312 -35.26 13.71 -13.21
N THR A 313 -35.34 14.81 -12.46
CA THR A 313 -35.76 16.13 -12.99
C THR A 313 -34.87 17.22 -12.43
N ILE A 314 -34.37 18.07 -13.34
CA ILE A 314 -33.60 19.27 -12.97
C ILE A 314 -34.19 20.54 -13.59
N LYS A 315 -33.85 21.69 -12.99
CA LYS A 315 -33.88 23.02 -13.62
C LYS A 315 -32.45 23.55 -13.70
N LEU A 316 -32.24 24.58 -14.48
CA LEU A 316 -30.96 25.25 -14.61
C LEU A 316 -31.05 26.69 -14.14
N ALA A 317 -29.99 27.20 -13.52
CA ALA A 317 -29.81 28.54 -13.06
C ALA A 317 -28.55 29.17 -13.64
N THR A 318 -28.49 30.50 -13.75
CA THR A 318 -27.31 31.22 -14.28
C THR A 318 -26.17 31.36 -13.26
N THR A 319 -26.47 31.22 -11.97
CA THR A 319 -25.47 31.33 -10.88
C THR A 319 -25.75 30.29 -9.78
N ALA A 320 -24.74 29.97 -9.00
CA ALA A 320 -24.91 29.10 -7.83
C ALA A 320 -25.88 29.66 -6.79
N ALA A 321 -25.88 30.99 -6.61
CA ALA A 321 -26.80 31.67 -5.72
C ALA A 321 -28.25 31.53 -6.19
N ASN A 322 -28.51 31.70 -7.48
CA ASN A 322 -29.83 31.49 -8.07
C ASN A 322 -30.28 30.04 -7.96
N ALA A 323 -29.36 29.08 -8.13
CA ALA A 323 -29.68 27.68 -7.95
C ALA A 323 -30.10 27.35 -6.50
N THR A 324 -29.38 27.86 -5.52
CA THR A 324 -29.74 27.73 -4.09
C THR A 324 -31.05 28.40 -3.75
N ALA A 325 -31.34 29.55 -4.36
CA ALA A 325 -32.60 30.28 -4.21
C ALA A 325 -33.77 29.66 -4.99
N GLY A 326 -33.54 28.64 -5.82
CA GLY A 326 -34.55 28.01 -6.66
C GLY A 326 -34.97 28.86 -7.88
N THR A 327 -34.21 29.92 -8.21
CA THR A 327 -34.47 30.79 -9.35
C THR A 327 -33.94 30.17 -10.65
N ALA A 328 -34.83 29.55 -11.42
CA ALA A 328 -34.48 28.88 -12.66
C ALA A 328 -34.49 29.82 -13.87
N ILE A 329 -33.73 29.45 -14.89
CA ILE A 329 -33.81 30.05 -16.24
C ILE A 329 -35.15 29.71 -16.85
N SER A 330 -35.80 30.72 -17.46
CA SER A 330 -37.03 30.51 -18.24
C SER A 330 -36.69 29.91 -19.62
N PHE A 331 -37.19 28.72 -19.89
CA PHE A 331 -37.11 28.13 -21.24
C PHE A 331 -38.16 28.82 -22.13
N THR A 332 -37.75 29.16 -23.35
CA THR A 332 -38.64 29.88 -24.28
C THR A 332 -39.16 28.93 -25.37
N THR A 333 -38.41 27.89 -25.73
CA THR A 333 -38.83 26.89 -26.69
C THR A 333 -38.28 25.50 -26.28
N ALA A 334 -39.11 24.46 -26.45
CA ALA A 334 -38.64 23.10 -26.40
C ALA A 334 -38.17 22.71 -27.82
N PRO A 335 -37.16 21.80 -27.95
CA PRO A 335 -36.78 21.27 -29.25
C PRO A 335 -37.95 20.64 -29.99
N SER A 336 -38.06 20.94 -31.29
CA SER A 336 -39.18 20.51 -32.14
C SER A 336 -39.04 19.10 -32.71
N SER A 337 -37.86 18.49 -32.59
CA SER A 337 -37.56 17.14 -33.05
C SER A 337 -36.58 16.46 -32.09
N ASP A 338 -36.59 15.12 -32.07
CA ASP A 338 -35.69 14.32 -31.27
C ASP A 338 -34.23 14.57 -31.67
N THR A 339 -33.50 15.24 -30.83
CA THR A 339 -32.06 15.49 -30.96
C THR A 339 -31.35 15.13 -29.68
N THR A 340 -30.20 14.48 -29.82
CA THR A 340 -29.37 14.16 -28.67
C THR A 340 -28.70 15.42 -28.15
N GLN A 341 -28.95 15.73 -26.88
CA GLN A 341 -28.34 16.84 -26.16
C GLN A 341 -27.60 16.33 -24.94
N HIS A 342 -26.74 17.15 -24.40
CA HIS A 342 -25.86 16.76 -23.33
C HIS A 342 -25.78 17.80 -22.23
N ILE A 343 -25.70 17.31 -21.00
CA ILE A 343 -25.24 18.07 -19.83
C ILE A 343 -23.93 17.48 -19.36
N TYR A 344 -22.90 18.31 -19.27
CA TYR A 344 -21.58 17.92 -18.79
C TYR A 344 -21.34 18.51 -17.41
N GLN A 345 -20.83 17.69 -16.51
CA GLN A 345 -20.35 18.13 -15.20
C GLN A 345 -18.82 17.95 -15.17
N GLY A 346 -18.06 18.92 -14.67
CA GLY A 346 -16.61 18.77 -14.61
C GLY A 346 -15.84 20.01 -14.17
N ILE A 347 -15.64 21.00 -15.05
CA ILE A 347 -14.72 22.10 -14.80
C ILE A 347 -15.46 23.43 -14.73
N ASN A 348 -15.20 24.20 -13.67
CA ASN A 348 -15.71 25.56 -13.55
C ASN A 348 -14.55 26.56 -13.78
N ILE A 349 -14.52 27.17 -14.95
CA ILE A 349 -13.46 28.11 -15.37
C ILE A 349 -13.49 29.39 -14.50
N SER A 350 -14.68 29.90 -14.18
CA SER A 350 -14.79 31.19 -13.46
C SER A 350 -14.29 31.10 -12.02
N SER A 351 -14.35 29.94 -11.39
CA SER A 351 -13.92 29.70 -10.02
C SER A 351 -12.69 28.79 -9.91
N ASN A 352 -12.17 28.31 -11.05
CA ASN A 352 -11.05 27.37 -11.14
C ASN A 352 -11.28 26.08 -10.35
N PHE A 353 -12.51 25.58 -10.28
CA PHE A 353 -12.83 24.30 -9.67
C PHE A 353 -12.78 23.17 -10.70
N ILE A 354 -12.31 22.03 -10.24
CA ILE A 354 -12.49 20.76 -10.92
C ILE A 354 -13.46 19.93 -10.08
N TYR A 355 -14.49 19.42 -10.72
CA TYR A 355 -15.49 18.57 -10.10
C TYR A 355 -15.18 17.10 -10.44
N SER A 356 -15.10 16.26 -9.42
CA SER A 356 -14.94 14.82 -9.56
C SER A 356 -15.57 14.13 -8.36
N VAL A 357 -16.62 13.36 -8.58
CA VAL A 357 -17.40 12.72 -7.50
C VAL A 357 -16.50 11.83 -6.64
N ALA A 358 -16.56 12.06 -5.33
CA ALA A 358 -15.80 11.29 -4.33
C ALA A 358 -14.31 11.16 -4.69
N HIS A 359 -13.65 12.26 -5.08
CA HIS A 359 -12.29 12.26 -5.60
C HIS A 359 -11.25 11.70 -4.61
N GLY A 360 -11.50 11.74 -3.31
CA GLY A 360 -10.63 11.17 -2.28
C GLY A 360 -9.33 11.94 -2.03
N PHE A 361 -9.16 13.14 -2.60
CA PHE A 361 -7.96 13.96 -2.42
C PHE A 361 -7.99 14.71 -1.09
N ASN A 362 -6.79 15.05 -0.61
CA ASN A 362 -6.57 15.91 0.54
C ASN A 362 -5.85 17.19 0.12
N THR A 363 -6.04 18.25 0.88
CA THR A 363 -5.27 19.50 0.67
C THR A 363 -3.79 19.23 0.88
N GLY A 364 -2.97 19.64 -0.11
CA GLY A 364 -1.55 19.42 -0.15
C GLY A 364 -1.10 18.20 -0.96
N ASP A 365 -2.03 17.35 -1.42
CA ASP A 365 -1.72 16.26 -2.33
C ASP A 365 -1.03 16.78 -3.60
N ILE A 366 -0.12 15.96 -4.14
CA ILE A 366 0.67 16.31 -5.32
C ILE A 366 0.28 15.40 -6.47
N PHE A 367 -0.01 16.04 -7.61
CA PHE A 367 -0.35 15.33 -8.83
C PHE A 367 0.45 15.83 -10.01
N TYR A 368 0.69 14.92 -10.95
CA TYR A 368 1.10 15.26 -12.30
C TYR A 368 -0.11 15.16 -13.23
N TYR A 369 -0.30 16.21 -14.02
CA TYR A 369 -1.31 16.22 -15.04
C TYR A 369 -0.78 15.53 -16.29
N ASP A 370 -1.57 14.64 -16.83
CA ASP A 370 -1.31 13.94 -18.08
C ASP A 370 -2.58 13.93 -18.94
N ASN A 371 -2.42 14.00 -20.23
CA ASN A 371 -3.54 13.89 -21.14
C ASN A 371 -3.12 13.17 -22.44
N THR A 372 -4.00 12.34 -22.98
CA THR A 372 -3.80 11.66 -24.26
C THR A 372 -4.67 12.26 -25.38
N GLY A 373 -5.48 13.27 -25.04
CA GLY A 373 -6.40 13.94 -25.97
C GLY A 373 -6.26 15.47 -25.93
N THR A 374 -7.36 16.18 -25.75
CA THR A 374 -7.33 17.64 -25.63
C THR A 374 -7.13 18.05 -24.18
N ALA A 375 -6.09 18.83 -23.90
CA ALA A 375 -5.75 19.29 -22.57
C ALA A 375 -6.82 20.24 -21.99
N ILE A 376 -7.00 20.17 -20.67
CA ILE A 376 -7.73 21.22 -19.94
C ILE A 376 -6.92 22.50 -20.05
N GLY A 377 -7.53 23.58 -20.56
CA GLY A 377 -6.83 24.85 -20.70
C GLY A 377 -6.38 25.40 -19.36
N GLY A 378 -5.12 25.80 -19.29
CA GLY A 378 -4.46 26.23 -18.08
C GLY A 378 -3.63 25.14 -17.41
N LEU A 379 -3.78 23.86 -17.78
CA LEU A 379 -2.93 22.76 -17.33
C LEU A 379 -1.92 22.38 -18.41
N ALA A 380 -0.72 22.04 -18.00
CA ALA A 380 0.36 21.60 -18.88
C ALA A 380 0.72 20.13 -18.56
N GLU A 381 0.88 19.36 -19.63
CA GLU A 381 1.25 17.93 -19.53
C GLU A 381 2.57 17.73 -18.76
N ASN A 382 2.65 16.64 -18.01
CA ASN A 382 3.78 16.29 -17.15
C ASN A 382 4.15 17.36 -16.12
N THR A 383 3.22 18.26 -15.82
CA THR A 383 3.44 19.34 -14.86
C THR A 383 2.86 18.99 -13.50
N LYS A 384 3.62 19.31 -12.47
CA LYS A 384 3.27 19.08 -11.07
C LYS A 384 2.31 20.16 -10.55
N TYR A 385 1.23 19.72 -9.93
CA TYR A 385 0.24 20.58 -9.28
C TYR A 385 -0.03 20.12 -7.85
N TYR A 386 -0.52 21.05 -7.04
CA TYR A 386 -0.90 20.83 -5.63
C TYR A 386 -2.40 21.02 -5.48
N VAL A 387 -3.04 20.15 -4.71
CA VAL A 387 -4.48 20.15 -4.52
C VAL A 387 -4.87 21.02 -3.32
N GLU A 388 -5.88 21.84 -3.49
CA GLU A 388 -6.72 22.35 -2.41
C GLU A 388 -8.06 21.65 -2.46
N LYS A 389 -8.37 20.82 -1.46
CA LYS A 389 -9.69 20.18 -1.33
C LYS A 389 -10.70 21.21 -0.86
N ILE A 390 -11.76 21.42 -1.63
CA ILE A 390 -12.87 22.28 -1.25
C ILE A 390 -13.94 21.45 -0.52
N ASP A 391 -14.33 20.32 -1.10
CA ASP A 391 -15.22 19.34 -0.48
C ASP A 391 -14.91 17.94 -1.00
N ASN A 392 -15.81 16.96 -0.83
CA ASN A 392 -15.59 15.58 -1.29
C ASN A 392 -15.68 15.42 -2.82
N ASN A 393 -16.23 16.41 -3.52
CA ASN A 393 -16.48 16.37 -4.96
C ASN A 393 -15.80 17.50 -5.72
N GLN A 394 -15.18 18.47 -5.04
CA GLN A 394 -14.58 19.65 -5.66
C GLN A 394 -13.19 19.92 -5.11
N PHE A 395 -12.28 20.30 -6.00
CA PHE A 395 -10.92 20.69 -5.64
C PHE A 395 -10.40 21.76 -6.62
N LYS A 396 -9.33 22.45 -6.21
CA LYS A 396 -8.54 23.35 -7.05
C LYS A 396 -7.12 22.83 -7.20
N LEU A 397 -6.47 23.27 -8.27
CA LEU A 397 -5.04 23.01 -8.49
C LEU A 397 -4.24 24.29 -8.35
N TYR A 398 -3.06 24.15 -7.75
CA TYR A 398 -2.10 25.22 -7.51
C TYR A 398 -0.75 24.87 -8.11
N SER A 399 -0.04 25.84 -8.62
CA SER A 399 1.32 25.67 -9.17
C SER A 399 2.40 25.61 -8.09
N ASN A 400 2.08 25.94 -6.83
CA ASN A 400 3.03 26.00 -5.73
C ASN A 400 2.49 25.31 -4.45
N LYS A 401 3.43 24.75 -3.66
CA LYS A 401 3.15 24.00 -2.44
C LYS A 401 2.43 24.82 -1.35
N THR A 402 2.63 26.13 -1.34
CA THR A 402 2.03 27.04 -0.35
C THR A 402 0.57 27.37 -0.66
N LEU A 403 0.01 26.86 -1.76
CA LEU A 403 -1.36 27.08 -2.23
C LEU A 403 -1.71 28.57 -2.34
N THR A 404 -0.78 29.38 -2.86
CA THR A 404 -0.96 30.83 -3.04
C THR A 404 -1.23 31.21 -4.50
N THR A 405 -0.82 30.35 -5.45
CA THR A 405 -0.98 30.60 -6.88
C THR A 405 -1.89 29.55 -7.50
N VAL A 406 -3.20 29.84 -7.53
CA VAL A 406 -4.18 28.97 -8.18
C VAL A 406 -3.93 28.87 -9.68
N VAL A 407 -4.12 27.70 -10.26
CA VAL A 407 -4.07 27.55 -11.72
C VAL A 407 -5.33 28.14 -12.34
N SER A 408 -5.16 29.10 -13.25
CA SER A 408 -6.26 29.67 -14.02
C SER A 408 -6.68 28.69 -15.12
N LEU A 409 -7.84 28.06 -14.96
CA LEU A 409 -8.41 27.22 -15.99
C LEU A 409 -9.01 28.11 -17.09
N THR A 410 -8.66 27.86 -18.36
CA THR A 410 -9.05 28.72 -19.48
C THR A 410 -9.98 28.06 -20.47
N SER A 411 -10.06 26.74 -20.47
CA SER A 411 -11.05 26.00 -21.23
C SER A 411 -11.59 24.80 -20.46
N ALA A 412 -12.88 24.55 -20.63
CA ALA A 412 -13.52 23.31 -20.22
C ALA A 412 -13.83 22.49 -21.48
N HIS A 413 -13.77 21.18 -21.35
CA HIS A 413 -14.13 20.32 -22.46
C HIS A 413 -15.64 20.27 -22.68
N THR A 414 -16.04 20.26 -23.96
CA THR A 414 -17.42 20.10 -24.39
C THR A 414 -17.77 18.67 -24.82
N SER A 415 -16.81 17.74 -24.72
CA SER A 415 -16.98 16.32 -25.08
C SER A 415 -16.60 15.39 -23.94
N GLU A 416 -17.10 14.14 -23.97
CA GLU A 416 -16.59 13.10 -23.05
C GLU A 416 -15.10 12.97 -23.21
N GLN A 417 -14.40 13.07 -22.11
CA GLN A 417 -12.95 12.87 -22.08
C GLN A 417 -12.57 12.01 -20.87
N THR A 418 -12.06 10.84 -21.19
CA THR A 418 -11.40 9.95 -20.24
C THR A 418 -9.89 10.19 -20.19
N ASP A 419 -9.41 11.16 -20.98
CA ASP A 419 -8.01 11.34 -21.34
C ASP A 419 -7.26 12.30 -20.43
N ASN A 420 -7.96 13.01 -19.54
CA ASN A 420 -7.35 13.91 -18.57
C ASN A 420 -7.14 13.18 -17.24
N ILE A 421 -5.89 12.97 -16.90
CA ILE A 421 -5.48 12.12 -15.80
C ILE A 421 -4.67 12.93 -14.79
N LEU A 422 -5.03 12.82 -13.52
CA LEU A 422 -4.17 13.22 -12.41
C LEU A 422 -3.54 11.98 -11.81
N THR A 423 -2.23 11.90 -11.85
CA THR A 423 -1.47 10.79 -11.28
C THR A 423 -0.87 11.21 -9.96
N HIS A 424 -1.30 10.55 -8.88
CA HIS A 424 -0.76 10.74 -7.54
C HIS A 424 0.51 9.93 -7.36
N ALA A 425 1.56 10.56 -6.84
CA ALA A 425 2.77 9.84 -6.48
C ALA A 425 2.60 9.19 -5.10
N LYS A 426 2.84 7.88 -5.05
CA LYS A 426 2.78 7.08 -3.83
C LYS A 426 4.01 6.18 -3.75
N VAL A 427 4.65 6.13 -2.59
CA VAL A 427 5.70 5.15 -2.30
C VAL A 427 5.05 3.90 -1.72
N GLU A 428 5.15 2.79 -2.43
CA GLU A 428 4.61 1.50 -1.97
C GLU A 428 5.68 0.63 -1.33
N SER A 429 6.93 0.79 -1.78
CA SER A 429 8.08 0.07 -1.22
C SER A 429 9.36 0.88 -1.37
N VAL A 430 10.37 0.54 -0.59
CA VAL A 430 11.76 0.99 -0.70
C VAL A 430 12.65 -0.25 -0.86
N ALA A 431 13.61 -0.17 -1.76
CA ALA A 431 14.57 -1.23 -2.04
C ALA A 431 15.99 -0.79 -1.69
#